data_b0c59fd202c6e548057a2370022e00c0
#
_entry.id   b0c59fd202c6e548057a2370022e00c0
#
_cell.length_a   1.000
_cell.length_b   1.000
_cell.length_c   1.000
_cell.angle_alpha   90.00
_cell.angle_beta   90.00
_cell.angle_gamma   90.00
#
_symmetry.space_group_name_H-M   'P 1'
#
loop_
_entity.id
_entity.type
_entity.pdbx_description
1 polymer ?
#
loop_
_entity_poly.entity_id
_entity_poly.type
_entity_poly.pdbx_seq_one_letter_code
_entity_poly.pdbx_strand_id
1 'polypeptide(L)'
;MRAKAAALDAADPLAKRRDLFALEDGVVYLDGNSLGALPRHVPARMAHVLSHEWGELRIRSWDESGWWTAPERIGERIAPLVGAAPGQVVVGDSTSVNVFKALVGAVRLRDFAGGGASRDEILVDATTFPTDGYIAESAARMTGCRLVPVEPADVPSAVGPRTSAVLVNHVDYRTGRLHDLPGITAAVREAGALAVWDLCHSAGALPVGLDEHGVDLAVGCTYKYLNGGPGAPAYLYVAERHQQDFDSPLPGWNSHADPFAMTPGYAAADGALRGRVGTPDILSMLALESALDVWDGVDLAEVRAKSLALTDFFLECVAAYVPEGTVRSLTPTAHAERGSQVALACAEAPAVMRELVARGVVGDLRRPDVLRFGFTPLYVGFADTERAARVLAEVCAEVCSGA
;
A
#
# COMPACT_ATOMS: atom_id res chain seq x y z
N MET A 1 -11.16 8.04 -29.54
CA MET A 1 -11.07 7.73 -28.10
C MET A 1 -12.10 8.46 -27.26
N ARG A 2 -12.41 9.76 -27.44
CA ARG A 2 -13.37 10.52 -26.60
C ARG A 2 -14.76 9.88 -26.50
N ALA A 3 -15.36 9.45 -27.64
CA ALA A 3 -16.66 8.79 -27.62
C ALA A 3 -16.64 7.45 -26.86
N LYS A 4 -15.53 6.69 -26.96
CA LYS A 4 -15.33 5.45 -26.22
C LYS A 4 -15.21 5.76 -24.72
N ALA A 5 -14.45 6.79 -24.31
CA ALA A 5 -14.36 7.23 -22.91
C ALA A 5 -15.73 7.55 -22.31
N ALA A 6 -16.54 8.37 -23.02
CA ALA A 6 -17.88 8.73 -22.56
C ALA A 6 -18.81 7.52 -22.41
N ALA A 7 -18.71 6.54 -23.30
CA ALA A 7 -19.50 5.30 -23.20
C ALA A 7 -19.05 4.44 -22.02
N LEU A 8 -17.75 4.36 -21.74
CA LEU A 8 -17.19 3.63 -20.60
C LEU A 8 -17.57 4.31 -19.27
N ASP A 9 -17.48 5.65 -19.19
CA ASP A 9 -17.91 6.41 -18.00
C ASP A 9 -19.41 6.24 -17.71
N ALA A 10 -20.24 6.20 -18.76
CA ALA A 10 -21.69 5.98 -18.61
C ALA A 10 -22.03 4.56 -18.10
N ALA A 11 -21.15 3.58 -18.33
CA ALA A 11 -21.33 2.21 -17.89
C ALA A 11 -20.59 1.88 -16.56
N ASP A 12 -19.87 2.85 -15.99
CA ASP A 12 -19.04 2.65 -14.81
C ASP A 12 -19.87 2.58 -13.52
N PRO A 13 -19.93 1.44 -12.81
CA PRO A 13 -20.69 1.31 -11.57
C PRO A 13 -20.11 2.17 -10.43
N LEU A 14 -18.82 2.52 -10.50
CA LEU A 14 -18.14 3.31 -9.49
C LEU A 14 -18.14 4.82 -9.79
N ALA A 15 -18.72 5.28 -10.91
CA ALA A 15 -18.67 6.67 -11.35
C ALA A 15 -19.09 7.68 -10.26
N LYS A 16 -20.15 7.37 -9.50
CA LYS A 16 -20.67 8.23 -8.43
C LYS A 16 -19.72 8.36 -7.23
N ARG A 17 -18.77 7.46 -7.06
CA ARG A 17 -17.81 7.53 -5.95
C ARG A 17 -16.89 8.74 -6.07
N ARG A 18 -16.65 9.22 -7.29
CA ARG A 18 -15.87 10.45 -7.55
C ARG A 18 -16.40 11.66 -6.77
N ASP A 19 -17.70 11.77 -6.59
CA ASP A 19 -18.33 12.89 -5.87
C ASP A 19 -17.95 12.95 -4.38
N LEU A 20 -17.44 11.86 -3.84
CA LEU A 20 -16.97 11.79 -2.45
C LEU A 20 -15.60 12.48 -2.26
N PHE A 21 -14.90 12.84 -3.35
CA PHE A 21 -13.54 13.38 -3.28
C PHE A 21 -13.50 14.87 -3.64
N ALA A 22 -12.60 15.61 -2.98
CA ALA A 22 -12.30 17.00 -3.29
C ALA A 22 -11.25 17.07 -4.40
N LEU A 23 -11.71 17.00 -5.64
CA LEU A 23 -10.87 17.09 -6.83
C LEU A 23 -10.98 18.50 -7.41
N GLU A 24 -9.88 19.02 -7.94
CA GLU A 24 -9.84 20.33 -8.59
C GLU A 24 -10.36 20.23 -10.02
N ASP A 25 -11.21 21.19 -10.42
CA ASP A 25 -11.72 21.25 -11.77
C ASP A 25 -10.59 21.49 -12.78
N GLY A 26 -10.63 20.75 -13.88
CA GLY A 26 -9.62 20.87 -14.90
C GLY A 26 -8.30 20.12 -14.59
N VAL A 27 -8.15 19.49 -13.44
CA VAL A 27 -7.00 18.63 -13.10
C VAL A 27 -7.36 17.15 -13.25
N VAL A 28 -6.49 16.39 -13.90
CA VAL A 28 -6.51 14.93 -13.93
C VAL A 28 -5.47 14.43 -12.96
N TYR A 29 -5.92 13.86 -11.83
CA TYR A 29 -5.04 13.39 -10.76
C TYR A 29 -4.76 11.89 -10.90
N LEU A 30 -3.59 11.54 -11.41
CA LEU A 30 -3.12 10.16 -11.63
C LEU A 30 -1.91 9.84 -10.74
N ASP A 31 -1.91 10.32 -9.49
CA ASP A 31 -0.85 10.04 -8.52
C ASP A 31 -1.38 9.50 -7.18
N GLY A 32 -2.54 8.86 -7.22
CA GLY A 32 -3.12 8.20 -6.04
C GLY A 32 -2.29 7.03 -5.49
N ASN A 33 -1.37 6.53 -6.28
CA ASN A 33 -0.35 5.56 -5.86
C ASN A 33 0.85 6.19 -5.11
N SER A 34 0.88 7.51 -4.97
CA SER A 34 1.82 8.26 -4.11
C SER A 34 1.08 8.92 -2.95
N LEU A 35 -0.05 9.59 -3.23
CA LEU A 35 -0.95 10.17 -2.23
C LEU A 35 -2.39 10.11 -2.74
N GLY A 36 -3.29 9.51 -1.98
CA GLY A 36 -4.71 9.46 -2.31
C GLY A 36 -5.37 10.84 -2.24
N ALA A 37 -6.43 11.05 -3.04
CA ALA A 37 -7.20 12.28 -3.03
C ALA A 37 -7.97 12.45 -1.72
N LEU A 38 -8.20 13.71 -1.31
CA LEU A 38 -8.91 14.05 -0.07
C LEU A 38 -10.40 13.73 -0.17
N PRO A 39 -10.96 12.87 0.70
CA PRO A 39 -12.42 12.73 0.83
C PRO A 39 -13.06 14.00 1.39
N ARG A 40 -14.19 14.44 0.81
CA ARG A 40 -14.82 15.75 1.11
C ARG A 40 -15.24 15.94 2.56
N HIS A 41 -15.56 14.86 3.27
CA HIS A 41 -16.06 14.92 4.65
C HIS A 41 -14.94 14.98 5.70
N VAL A 42 -13.71 14.58 5.36
CA VAL A 42 -12.56 14.56 6.28
C VAL A 42 -12.29 15.93 6.92
N PRO A 43 -12.29 17.07 6.21
CA PRO A 43 -12.04 18.37 6.83
C PRO A 43 -13.05 18.72 7.94
N ALA A 44 -14.34 18.42 7.76
CA ALA A 44 -15.35 18.65 8.79
C ALA A 44 -15.14 17.74 10.01
N ARG A 45 -14.79 16.47 9.81
CA ARG A 45 -14.45 15.54 10.88
C ARG A 45 -13.24 16.06 11.67
N MET A 46 -12.19 16.50 10.99
CA MET A 46 -10.98 16.99 11.63
C MET A 46 -11.21 18.31 12.38
N ALA A 47 -12.06 19.20 11.86
CA ALA A 47 -12.47 20.40 12.57
C ALA A 47 -13.16 20.06 13.92
N HIS A 48 -14.02 19.04 13.92
CA HIS A 48 -14.66 18.52 15.16
C HIS A 48 -13.62 17.91 16.12
N VAL A 49 -12.70 17.10 15.62
CA VAL A 49 -11.61 16.52 16.44
C VAL A 49 -10.81 17.60 17.13
N LEU A 50 -10.43 18.64 16.41
CA LEU A 50 -9.61 19.72 16.96
C LEU A 50 -10.36 20.58 17.97
N SER A 51 -11.60 20.98 17.65
CA SER A 51 -12.35 21.89 18.50
C SER A 51 -12.98 21.20 19.72
N HIS A 52 -13.66 20.09 19.50
CA HIS A 52 -14.40 19.40 20.56
C HIS A 52 -13.56 18.34 21.27
N GLU A 53 -13.06 17.36 20.55
CA GLU A 53 -12.40 16.23 21.19
C GLU A 53 -11.09 16.65 21.86
N TRP A 54 -10.24 17.40 21.17
CA TRP A 54 -9.01 17.92 21.77
C TRP A 54 -9.25 19.22 22.55
N GLY A 55 -9.97 20.18 21.98
CA GLY A 55 -10.14 21.51 22.58
C GLY A 55 -10.97 21.52 23.86
N GLU A 56 -12.06 20.78 23.90
CA GLU A 56 -12.99 20.75 25.05
C GLU A 56 -12.79 19.53 25.94
N LEU A 57 -12.77 18.31 25.38
CA LEU A 57 -12.68 17.06 26.14
C LEU A 57 -11.24 16.78 26.63
N ARG A 58 -10.22 17.10 25.84
CA ARG A 58 -8.80 16.88 26.18
C ARG A 58 -8.51 15.41 26.52
N ILE A 59 -7.96 15.14 27.70
CA ILE A 59 -7.60 13.79 28.14
C ILE A 59 -8.81 12.83 28.19
N ARG A 60 -10.01 13.34 28.40
CA ARG A 60 -11.22 12.51 28.45
C ARG A 60 -11.56 11.87 27.09
N SER A 61 -11.05 12.42 25.99
CA SER A 61 -11.30 11.87 24.65
C SER A 61 -10.72 10.46 24.45
N TRP A 62 -9.78 10.03 25.27
CA TRP A 62 -9.35 8.64 25.24
C TRP A 62 -10.52 7.68 25.42
N ASP A 63 -11.43 7.99 26.35
CA ASP A 63 -12.62 7.18 26.63
C ASP A 63 -13.86 7.72 25.89
N GLU A 64 -14.17 9.02 26.05
CA GLU A 64 -15.43 9.60 25.58
C GLU A 64 -15.51 9.68 24.04
N SER A 65 -14.35 9.84 23.34
CA SER A 65 -14.28 9.88 21.87
C SER A 65 -13.70 8.60 21.25
N GLY A 66 -13.37 7.59 22.09
CA GLY A 66 -12.87 6.30 21.62
C GLY A 66 -11.47 6.35 21.00
N TRP A 67 -10.61 7.29 21.41
CA TRP A 67 -9.23 7.35 20.91
C TRP A 67 -8.44 6.09 21.29
N TRP A 68 -8.76 5.51 22.43
CA TRP A 68 -8.09 4.31 22.95
C TRP A 68 -8.19 3.13 21.98
N THR A 69 -9.36 2.93 21.39
CA THR A 69 -9.65 1.81 20.49
C THR A 69 -9.48 2.15 19.00
N ALA A 70 -9.01 3.35 18.66
CA ALA A 70 -8.86 3.77 17.27
C ALA A 70 -7.95 2.84 16.44
N PRO A 71 -6.78 2.38 16.94
CA PRO A 71 -5.92 1.47 16.18
C PRO A 71 -6.59 0.18 15.75
N GLU A 72 -7.38 -0.45 16.64
CA GLU A 72 -8.12 -1.68 16.37
C GLU A 72 -9.30 -1.42 15.46
N ARG A 73 -10.10 -0.41 15.79
CA ARG A 73 -11.33 -0.06 15.05
C ARG A 73 -11.02 0.29 13.60
N ILE A 74 -9.92 0.98 13.33
CA ILE A 74 -9.46 1.28 11.98
C ILE A 74 -8.92 0.01 11.32
N GLY A 75 -8.17 -0.83 12.07
CA GLY A 75 -7.70 -2.13 11.61
C GLY A 75 -8.85 -3.04 11.13
N GLU A 76 -9.96 -3.08 11.86
CA GLU A 76 -11.18 -3.81 11.48
C GLU A 76 -11.80 -3.32 10.16
N ARG A 77 -11.64 -2.05 9.82
CA ARG A 77 -12.10 -1.49 8.55
C ARG A 77 -11.14 -1.79 7.39
N ILE A 78 -9.84 -1.92 7.67
CA ILE A 78 -8.83 -2.27 6.65
C ILE A 78 -8.82 -3.78 6.40
N ALA A 79 -9.06 -4.61 7.41
CA ALA A 79 -8.99 -6.07 7.30
C ALA A 79 -9.74 -6.64 6.08
N PRO A 80 -11.01 -6.32 5.82
CA PRO A 80 -11.72 -6.83 4.65
C PRO A 80 -11.14 -6.34 3.32
N LEU A 81 -10.50 -5.16 3.30
CA LEU A 81 -9.87 -4.61 2.08
C LEU A 81 -8.58 -5.34 1.68
N VAL A 82 -8.00 -6.11 2.58
CA VAL A 82 -6.81 -6.93 2.33
C VAL A 82 -7.09 -8.44 2.44
N GLY A 83 -8.35 -8.83 2.67
CA GLY A 83 -8.75 -10.23 2.80
C GLY A 83 -8.28 -10.87 4.10
N ALA A 84 -8.32 -10.13 5.19
CA ALA A 84 -8.04 -10.59 6.55
C ALA A 84 -9.30 -10.66 7.39
N ALA A 85 -9.38 -11.63 8.30
CA ALA A 85 -10.43 -11.71 9.32
C ALA A 85 -10.24 -10.62 10.40
N PRO A 86 -11.29 -10.32 11.18
CA PRO A 86 -11.20 -9.42 12.33
C PRO A 86 -10.09 -9.80 13.31
N GLY A 87 -9.48 -8.80 13.96
CA GLY A 87 -8.44 -9.00 14.98
C GLY A 87 -7.04 -9.28 14.43
N GLN A 88 -6.85 -9.33 13.11
CA GLN A 88 -5.55 -9.60 12.49
C GLN A 88 -4.81 -8.34 12.01
N VAL A 89 -5.48 -7.21 11.94
CA VAL A 89 -4.90 -5.94 11.46
C VAL A 89 -4.91 -4.91 12.58
N VAL A 90 -3.78 -4.27 12.78
CA VAL A 90 -3.64 -3.14 13.71
C VAL A 90 -2.99 -1.95 13.01
N VAL A 91 -3.50 -0.75 13.26
CA VAL A 91 -3.00 0.48 12.67
C VAL A 91 -2.05 1.20 13.63
N GLY A 92 -0.91 1.65 13.11
CA GLY A 92 0.07 2.42 13.86
C GLY A 92 1.40 2.53 13.14
N ASP A 93 2.20 3.46 13.58
CA ASP A 93 3.54 3.75 13.07
C ASP A 93 3.59 4.05 11.56
N SER A 94 4.77 4.01 10.96
CA SER A 94 4.97 4.08 9.52
C SER A 94 5.18 2.69 8.91
N THR A 95 5.05 2.55 7.60
CA THR A 95 5.39 1.32 6.88
C THR A 95 6.80 0.85 7.22
N SER A 96 7.78 1.75 7.25
CA SER A 96 9.18 1.41 7.58
C SER A 96 9.32 0.76 8.96
N VAL A 97 8.63 1.32 9.98
CA VAL A 97 8.62 0.74 11.33
C VAL A 97 7.91 -0.61 11.33
N ASN A 98 6.80 -0.75 10.60
CA ASN A 98 6.06 -2.00 10.50
C ASN A 98 6.85 -3.08 9.74
N VAL A 99 7.59 -2.75 8.67
CA VAL A 99 8.52 -3.68 8.00
C VAL A 99 9.57 -4.19 8.99
N PHE A 100 10.16 -3.30 9.78
CA PHE A 100 11.12 -3.69 10.82
C PHE A 100 10.49 -4.64 11.85
N LYS A 101 9.31 -4.30 12.38
CA LYS A 101 8.59 -5.16 13.34
C LYS A 101 8.26 -6.52 12.74
N ALA A 102 7.77 -6.55 11.50
CA ALA A 102 7.39 -7.77 10.81
C ALA A 102 8.60 -8.69 10.57
N LEU A 103 9.72 -8.16 10.06
CA LEU A 103 10.91 -8.95 9.78
C LEU A 103 11.57 -9.51 11.04
N VAL A 104 11.78 -8.67 12.04
CA VAL A 104 12.38 -9.14 13.31
C VAL A 104 11.42 -10.10 14.02
N GLY A 105 10.11 -9.80 14.02
CA GLY A 105 9.09 -10.70 14.57
C GLY A 105 9.06 -12.05 13.85
N ALA A 106 9.18 -12.07 12.52
CA ALA A 106 9.24 -13.30 11.73
C ALA A 106 10.46 -14.17 12.11
N VAL A 107 11.65 -13.58 12.25
CA VAL A 107 12.83 -14.31 12.68
C VAL A 107 12.62 -14.90 14.08
N ARG A 108 12.13 -14.10 15.04
CA ARG A 108 11.87 -14.57 16.41
C ARG A 108 10.83 -15.70 16.46
N LEU A 109 9.75 -15.60 15.67
CA LEU A 109 8.73 -16.66 15.55
C LEU A 109 9.37 -17.99 15.09
N ARG A 110 10.35 -17.94 14.20
CA ARG A 110 11.05 -19.15 13.74
C ARG A 110 11.98 -19.75 14.78
N ASP A 111 12.64 -18.91 15.56
CA ASP A 111 13.52 -19.35 16.65
C ASP A 111 12.72 -20.09 17.73
N PHE A 112 11.53 -19.60 18.08
CA PHE A 112 10.62 -20.27 19.03
C PHE A 112 10.11 -21.63 18.55
N ALA A 113 9.94 -21.84 17.25
CA ALA A 113 9.43 -23.08 16.70
C ALA A 113 10.40 -24.27 16.78
N GLY A 114 11.62 -24.08 17.28
CA GLY A 114 12.53 -25.17 17.69
C GLY A 114 13.00 -26.11 16.58
N GLY A 115 13.11 -25.68 15.36
CA GLY A 115 13.58 -26.49 14.23
C GLY A 115 15.11 -26.51 14.15
N GLY A 116 15.75 -27.56 14.55
CA GLY A 116 17.17 -27.88 14.71
C GLY A 116 18.24 -27.41 13.69
N ALA A 117 17.89 -26.66 12.65
CA ALA A 117 18.84 -25.96 11.77
C ALA A 117 18.69 -24.46 11.96
N SER A 118 19.80 -23.75 12.18
CA SER A 118 19.81 -22.29 12.25
C SER A 118 19.28 -21.70 10.94
N ARG A 119 18.12 -21.02 10.98
CA ARG A 119 17.58 -20.26 9.85
C ARG A 119 18.14 -18.84 9.93
N ASP A 120 19.21 -18.61 9.20
CA ASP A 120 20.03 -17.40 9.29
C ASP A 120 20.01 -16.53 8.03
N GLU A 121 18.97 -16.70 7.19
CA GLU A 121 18.80 -15.91 5.97
C GLU A 121 17.45 -15.20 5.93
N ILE A 122 17.45 -13.92 5.53
CA ILE A 122 16.29 -13.17 5.12
C ILE A 122 16.42 -12.94 3.62
N LEU A 123 15.45 -13.43 2.84
CA LEU A 123 15.35 -13.10 1.42
C LEU A 123 14.57 -11.79 1.27
N VAL A 124 15.02 -10.94 0.37
CA VAL A 124 14.36 -9.67 0.06
C VAL A 124 14.22 -9.50 -1.44
N ASP A 125 13.09 -8.99 -1.88
CA ASP A 125 12.87 -8.59 -3.28
C ASP A 125 14.00 -7.66 -3.73
N ALA A 126 14.77 -8.08 -4.74
CA ALA A 126 15.92 -7.34 -5.28
C ALA A 126 15.51 -5.99 -5.91
N THR A 127 14.24 -5.84 -6.29
CA THR A 127 13.65 -4.64 -6.88
C THR A 127 12.82 -3.83 -5.88
N THR A 128 12.81 -4.20 -4.61
CA THR A 128 11.99 -3.58 -3.56
C THR A 128 12.15 -2.06 -3.50
N PHE A 129 11.17 -1.39 -2.95
CA PHE A 129 11.30 0.03 -2.63
C PHE A 129 12.54 0.24 -1.74
N PRO A 130 13.42 1.20 -2.06
CA PRO A 130 14.72 1.32 -1.39
C PRO A 130 14.66 1.32 0.14
N THR A 131 13.63 1.94 0.73
CA THR A 131 13.46 1.97 2.20
C THR A 131 13.26 0.58 2.78
N ASP A 132 12.50 -0.29 2.11
CA ASP A 132 12.28 -1.66 2.59
C ASP A 132 13.59 -2.45 2.60
N GLY A 133 14.43 -2.25 1.57
CA GLY A 133 15.77 -2.80 1.51
C GLY A 133 16.67 -2.32 2.67
N TYR A 134 16.65 -1.01 2.97
CA TYR A 134 17.42 -0.44 4.09
C TYR A 134 16.97 -1.01 5.44
N ILE A 135 15.66 -1.14 5.64
CA ILE A 135 15.08 -1.72 6.85
C ILE A 135 15.39 -3.22 6.95
N ALA A 136 15.27 -3.95 5.84
CA ALA A 136 15.60 -5.39 5.80
C ALA A 136 17.08 -5.64 6.13
N GLU A 137 17.99 -4.80 5.63
CA GLU A 137 19.41 -4.88 6.00
C GLU A 137 19.63 -4.61 7.49
N SER A 138 18.94 -3.62 8.06
CA SER A 138 19.03 -3.34 9.49
C SER A 138 18.47 -4.48 10.34
N ALA A 139 17.32 -5.04 9.97
CA ALA A 139 16.71 -6.18 10.64
C ALA A 139 17.61 -7.42 10.59
N ALA A 140 18.19 -7.70 9.43
CA ALA A 140 19.14 -8.81 9.26
C ALA A 140 20.35 -8.67 10.19
N ARG A 141 20.97 -7.47 10.24
CA ARG A 141 22.10 -7.22 11.17
C ARG A 141 21.71 -7.42 12.64
N MET A 142 20.52 -6.98 13.04
CA MET A 142 20.06 -7.08 14.43
C MET A 142 19.73 -8.51 14.84
N THR A 143 19.28 -9.34 13.91
CA THR A 143 18.92 -10.75 14.16
C THR A 143 20.07 -11.73 13.87
N GLY A 144 21.22 -11.24 13.41
CA GLY A 144 22.33 -12.10 13.02
C GLY A 144 22.10 -12.85 11.70
N CYS A 145 21.08 -12.48 10.94
CA CYS A 145 20.76 -13.06 9.65
C CYS A 145 21.59 -12.43 8.52
N ARG A 146 21.78 -13.18 7.45
CA ARG A 146 22.28 -12.69 6.17
C ARG A 146 21.13 -12.20 5.30
N LEU A 147 21.22 -11.00 4.76
CA LEU A 147 20.27 -10.51 3.76
C LEU A 147 20.65 -11.06 2.37
N VAL A 148 19.66 -11.60 1.65
CA VAL A 148 19.84 -12.20 0.31
C VAL A 148 18.83 -11.55 -0.65
N PRO A 149 19.28 -10.63 -1.52
CA PRO A 149 18.42 -10.09 -2.58
C PRO A 149 18.09 -11.18 -3.61
N VAL A 150 16.81 -11.29 -3.98
CA VAL A 150 16.29 -12.28 -4.95
C VAL A 150 15.21 -11.62 -5.79
N GLU A 151 15.21 -11.85 -7.11
CA GLU A 151 14.09 -11.44 -7.95
C GLU A 151 12.81 -12.16 -7.50
N PRO A 152 11.66 -11.48 -7.40
CA PRO A 152 10.42 -12.11 -6.90
C PRO A 152 10.04 -13.41 -7.61
N ALA A 153 10.27 -13.50 -8.93
CA ALA A 153 10.00 -14.70 -9.71
C ALA A 153 10.90 -15.89 -9.32
N ASP A 154 12.08 -15.64 -8.75
CA ASP A 154 13.04 -16.64 -8.37
C ASP A 154 12.90 -17.07 -6.89
N VAL A 155 12.07 -16.39 -6.10
CA VAL A 155 11.87 -16.73 -4.68
C VAL A 155 11.48 -18.20 -4.49
N PRO A 156 10.58 -18.82 -5.27
CA PRO A 156 10.24 -20.23 -5.08
C PRO A 156 11.41 -21.19 -5.22
N SER A 157 12.42 -20.85 -6.01
CA SER A 157 13.63 -21.66 -6.20
C SER A 157 14.78 -21.31 -5.22
N ALA A 158 14.75 -20.09 -4.67
CA ALA A 158 15.77 -19.58 -3.78
C ALA A 158 15.51 -19.89 -2.30
N VAL A 159 14.22 -19.96 -1.92
CA VAL A 159 13.84 -20.26 -0.53
C VAL A 159 14.24 -21.68 -0.13
N GLY A 160 14.82 -21.82 1.07
CA GLY A 160 15.34 -23.12 1.51
C GLY A 160 15.45 -23.27 3.03
N PRO A 161 16.13 -24.32 3.50
CA PRO A 161 16.20 -24.65 4.94
C PRO A 161 16.85 -23.56 5.81
N ARG A 162 17.68 -22.70 5.19
CA ARG A 162 18.33 -21.59 5.89
C ARG A 162 17.47 -20.32 5.94
N THR A 163 16.40 -20.23 5.13
CA THR A 163 15.55 -19.05 5.06
C THR A 163 14.65 -18.94 6.29
N SER A 164 14.73 -17.82 7.02
CA SER A 164 13.86 -17.49 8.14
C SER A 164 12.62 -16.74 7.67
N ALA A 165 12.82 -15.69 6.88
CA ALA A 165 11.75 -14.84 6.37
C ALA A 165 12.01 -14.39 4.93
N VAL A 166 10.96 -14.04 4.21
CA VAL A 166 11.00 -13.50 2.85
C VAL A 166 10.17 -12.23 2.80
N LEU A 167 10.76 -11.09 2.42
CA LEU A 167 10.05 -9.82 2.21
C LEU A 167 9.89 -9.56 0.72
N VAL A 168 8.66 -9.41 0.26
CA VAL A 168 8.32 -9.11 -1.15
C VAL A 168 7.29 -7.99 -1.22
N ASN A 169 7.44 -7.07 -2.17
CA ASN A 169 6.39 -6.12 -2.54
C ASN A 169 5.34 -6.83 -3.40
N HIS A 170 4.07 -6.72 -3.07
CA HIS A 170 3.02 -7.35 -3.89
C HIS A 170 2.88 -6.69 -5.26
N VAL A 171 3.02 -5.36 -5.32
CA VAL A 171 3.09 -4.62 -6.58
C VAL A 171 4.38 -3.81 -6.62
N ASP A 172 5.19 -4.04 -7.65
CA ASP A 172 6.41 -3.28 -7.88
C ASP A 172 6.11 -1.79 -8.08
N TYR A 173 6.76 -0.95 -7.27
CA TYR A 173 6.47 0.48 -7.23
C TYR A 173 6.86 1.23 -8.50
N ARG A 174 7.82 0.71 -9.27
CA ARG A 174 8.36 1.36 -10.47
C ARG A 174 7.61 0.96 -11.72
N THR A 175 7.35 -0.33 -11.91
CA THR A 175 6.76 -0.87 -13.14
C THR A 175 5.26 -1.12 -13.04
N GLY A 176 4.72 -1.27 -11.81
CA GLY A 176 3.34 -1.72 -11.59
C GLY A 176 3.14 -3.22 -11.80
N ARG A 177 4.24 -4.01 -11.88
CA ARG A 177 4.13 -5.47 -11.93
C ARG A 177 3.50 -6.00 -10.64
N LEU A 178 2.47 -6.83 -10.80
CA LEU A 178 1.87 -7.62 -9.73
C LEU A 178 2.60 -8.95 -9.63
N HIS A 179 3.15 -9.25 -8.46
CA HIS A 179 3.83 -10.51 -8.18
C HIS A 179 2.85 -11.59 -7.72
N ASP A 180 3.21 -12.85 -7.92
CA ASP A 180 2.40 -14.02 -7.58
C ASP A 180 2.40 -14.27 -6.05
N LEU A 181 1.56 -13.50 -5.33
CA LEU A 181 1.45 -13.64 -3.87
C LEU A 181 1.05 -15.08 -3.45
N PRO A 182 0.05 -15.75 -4.08
CA PRO A 182 -0.30 -17.12 -3.72
C PRO A 182 0.85 -18.10 -3.91
N GLY A 183 1.48 -18.11 -5.08
CA GLY A 183 2.54 -19.06 -5.42
C GLY A 183 3.81 -18.85 -4.59
N ILE A 184 4.25 -17.60 -4.42
CA ILE A 184 5.41 -17.26 -3.58
C ILE A 184 5.13 -17.64 -2.11
N THR A 185 3.96 -17.27 -1.58
CA THR A 185 3.59 -17.62 -0.18
C THR A 185 3.59 -19.13 0.04
N ALA A 186 3.02 -19.88 -0.91
CA ALA A 186 2.99 -21.35 -0.81
C ALA A 186 4.40 -21.95 -0.77
N ALA A 187 5.30 -21.51 -1.66
CA ALA A 187 6.70 -21.97 -1.69
C ALA A 187 7.46 -21.61 -0.40
N VAL A 188 7.29 -20.40 0.11
CA VAL A 188 7.91 -19.92 1.35
C VAL A 188 7.47 -20.78 2.53
N ARG A 189 6.17 -21.09 2.63
CA ARG A 189 5.63 -21.92 3.70
C ARG A 189 6.05 -23.37 3.59
N GLU A 190 6.10 -23.94 2.38
CA GLU A 190 6.61 -25.31 2.15
C GLU A 190 8.06 -25.45 2.59
N ALA A 191 8.89 -24.43 2.34
CA ALA A 191 10.26 -24.39 2.83
C ALA A 191 10.35 -24.17 4.36
N GLY A 192 9.24 -23.91 5.04
CA GLY A 192 9.16 -23.65 6.47
C GLY A 192 9.66 -22.24 6.86
N ALA A 193 9.75 -21.31 5.94
CA ALA A 193 10.02 -19.89 6.18
C ALA A 193 8.71 -19.10 6.39
N LEU A 194 8.81 -17.81 6.72
CA LEU A 194 7.64 -16.93 6.87
C LEU A 194 7.60 -15.87 5.76
N ALA A 195 6.43 -15.67 5.17
CA ALA A 195 6.18 -14.68 4.14
C ALA A 195 5.77 -13.34 4.78
N VAL A 196 6.49 -12.27 4.43
CA VAL A 196 6.20 -10.88 4.79
C VAL A 196 5.91 -10.11 3.51
N TRP A 197 4.70 -9.56 3.38
CA TRP A 197 4.30 -8.83 2.18
C TRP A 197 4.16 -7.33 2.43
N ASP A 198 4.75 -6.50 1.55
CA ASP A 198 4.40 -5.08 1.45
C ASP A 198 3.24 -4.89 0.47
N LEU A 199 2.15 -4.35 0.98
CA LEU A 199 0.90 -4.12 0.27
C LEU A 199 0.66 -2.64 -0.09
N CYS A 200 1.68 -1.79 -0.01
CA CYS A 200 1.55 -0.34 -0.21
C CYS A 200 0.95 0.06 -1.55
N HIS A 201 1.06 -0.78 -2.58
CA HIS A 201 0.49 -0.54 -3.91
C HIS A 201 -0.67 -1.51 -4.25
N SER A 202 -1.12 -2.33 -3.30
CA SER A 202 -2.20 -3.31 -3.50
C SER A 202 -3.45 -2.98 -2.70
N ALA A 203 -3.30 -2.61 -1.42
CA ALA A 203 -4.44 -2.33 -0.55
C ALA A 203 -5.29 -1.17 -1.09
N GLY A 204 -6.56 -1.44 -1.34
CA GLY A 204 -7.47 -0.49 -1.99
C GLY A 204 -7.33 -0.37 -3.52
N ALA A 205 -6.43 -1.11 -4.16
CA ALA A 205 -6.26 -1.13 -5.61
C ALA A 205 -6.73 -2.44 -6.25
N LEU A 206 -6.63 -3.54 -5.51
CA LEU A 206 -6.98 -4.89 -5.97
C LEU A 206 -7.25 -5.82 -4.77
N PRO A 207 -7.98 -6.93 -4.97
CA PRO A 207 -8.12 -7.98 -3.96
C PRO A 207 -6.76 -8.60 -3.62
N VAL A 208 -6.48 -8.81 -2.33
CA VAL A 208 -5.21 -9.39 -1.85
C VAL A 208 -5.39 -10.83 -1.34
N GLY A 209 -6.38 -11.07 -0.47
CA GLY A 209 -6.69 -12.42 0.04
C GLY A 209 -5.66 -12.96 1.03
N LEU A 210 -5.26 -12.18 2.04
CA LEU A 210 -4.21 -12.57 2.99
C LEU A 210 -4.48 -13.91 3.68
N ASP A 211 -5.69 -14.10 4.20
CA ASP A 211 -6.07 -15.34 4.88
C ASP A 211 -6.26 -16.51 3.90
N GLU A 212 -6.87 -16.23 2.75
CA GLU A 212 -7.10 -17.24 1.70
C GLU A 212 -5.78 -17.87 1.24
N HIS A 213 -4.74 -17.05 1.07
CA HIS A 213 -3.44 -17.49 0.59
C HIS A 213 -2.47 -17.85 1.71
N GLY A 214 -2.93 -17.77 2.97
CA GLY A 214 -2.17 -18.17 4.14
C GLY A 214 -0.91 -17.33 4.37
N VAL A 215 -0.97 -16.03 4.08
CA VAL A 215 0.13 -15.09 4.39
C VAL A 215 0.42 -15.08 5.89
N ASP A 216 1.68 -14.93 6.27
CA ASP A 216 2.10 -14.93 7.67
C ASP A 216 2.03 -13.53 8.28
N LEU A 217 2.66 -12.57 7.62
CA LEU A 217 2.74 -11.17 8.03
C LEU A 217 2.59 -10.28 6.80
N ALA A 218 1.96 -9.11 6.96
CA ALA A 218 1.93 -8.10 5.91
C ALA A 218 1.94 -6.69 6.52
N VAL A 219 2.40 -5.74 5.73
CA VAL A 219 2.41 -4.32 6.07
C VAL A 219 1.85 -3.52 4.89
N GLY A 220 1.35 -2.32 5.16
CA GLY A 220 0.96 -1.42 4.08
C GLY A 220 0.72 -0.01 4.59
N CYS A 221 0.89 0.95 3.70
CA CYS A 221 0.55 2.35 3.99
C CYS A 221 -0.93 2.62 3.73
N THR A 222 -1.45 3.66 4.35
CA THR A 222 -2.87 4.03 4.21
C THR A 222 -3.07 5.33 3.44
N TYR A 223 -2.01 6.10 3.19
CA TYR A 223 -2.09 7.40 2.52
C TYR A 223 -2.19 7.34 0.99
N LYS A 224 -2.01 6.16 0.38
CA LYS A 224 -2.13 5.96 -1.08
C LYS A 224 -3.58 5.64 -1.46
N TYR A 225 -3.84 4.44 -1.98
CA TYR A 225 -5.18 4.03 -2.44
C TYR A 225 -6.25 4.03 -1.35
N LEU A 226 -5.87 3.93 -0.06
CA LEU A 226 -6.82 4.02 1.07
C LEU A 226 -7.18 5.46 1.46
N ASN A 227 -6.57 6.47 0.83
CA ASN A 227 -6.90 7.89 0.96
C ASN A 227 -6.78 8.48 2.37
N GLY A 228 -5.98 7.87 3.26
CA GLY A 228 -5.84 8.27 4.66
C GLY A 228 -5.19 9.63 4.92
N GLY A 229 -4.67 10.27 3.87
CA GLY A 229 -4.06 11.60 3.94
C GLY A 229 -2.54 11.56 4.20
N PRO A 230 -1.86 12.72 4.06
CA PRO A 230 -0.42 12.80 4.19
C PRO A 230 0.04 12.43 5.60
N GLY A 231 1.00 11.49 5.70
CA GLY A 231 1.51 11.00 6.97
C GLY A 231 0.56 10.06 7.73
N ALA A 232 -0.53 9.60 7.10
CA ALA A 232 -1.43 8.65 7.72
C ALA A 232 -0.68 7.39 8.19
N PRO A 233 -1.03 6.82 9.35
CA PRO A 233 -0.35 5.68 9.92
C PRO A 233 -0.49 4.45 9.02
N ALA A 234 0.51 3.60 9.05
CA ALA A 234 0.51 2.32 8.35
C ALA A 234 -0.29 1.27 9.13
N TYR A 235 -0.44 0.09 8.55
CA TYR A 235 -1.00 -1.07 9.24
C TYR A 235 -0.02 -2.25 9.23
N LEU A 236 -0.18 -3.11 10.23
CA LEU A 236 0.48 -4.40 10.36
C LEU A 236 -0.59 -5.49 10.42
N TYR A 237 -0.49 -6.48 9.56
CA TYR A 237 -1.24 -7.73 9.63
C TYR A 237 -0.38 -8.81 10.27
N VAL A 238 -0.95 -9.51 11.25
CA VAL A 238 -0.37 -10.71 11.86
C VAL A 238 -1.41 -11.81 11.79
N ALA A 239 -1.11 -12.86 11.03
CA ALA A 239 -2.02 -14.00 10.91
C ALA A 239 -2.37 -14.59 12.29
N GLU A 240 -3.62 -14.96 12.52
CA GLU A 240 -4.13 -15.45 13.81
C GLU A 240 -3.24 -16.55 14.41
N ARG A 241 -2.77 -17.48 13.56
CA ARG A 241 -1.89 -18.58 13.97
C ARG A 241 -0.53 -18.15 14.56
N HIS A 242 -0.13 -16.89 14.34
CA HIS A 242 1.13 -16.34 14.85
C HIS A 242 0.95 -15.37 16.00
N GLN A 243 -0.27 -14.89 16.25
CA GLN A 243 -0.51 -13.81 17.20
C GLN A 243 -0.05 -14.13 18.62
N GLN A 244 -0.22 -15.37 19.08
CA GLN A 244 0.18 -15.76 20.42
C GLN A 244 1.70 -15.68 20.64
N ASP A 245 2.47 -16.00 19.61
CA ASP A 245 3.93 -16.11 19.69
C ASP A 245 4.66 -14.92 19.03
N PHE A 246 3.91 -13.99 18.41
CA PHE A 246 4.49 -12.81 17.77
C PHE A 246 5.16 -11.91 18.80
N ASP A 247 6.49 -11.86 18.78
CA ASP A 247 7.31 -11.01 19.64
C ASP A 247 7.81 -9.79 18.89
N SER A 248 7.08 -8.66 19.05
CA SER A 248 7.48 -7.38 18.46
C SER A 248 8.81 -6.88 19.03
N PRO A 249 9.77 -6.44 18.19
CA PRO A 249 11.02 -5.87 18.67
C PRO A 249 10.88 -4.50 19.34
N LEU A 250 9.71 -3.89 19.23
CA LEU A 250 9.39 -2.57 19.80
C LEU A 250 8.22 -2.70 20.77
N PRO A 251 8.41 -3.37 21.94
CA PRO A 251 7.38 -3.40 22.96
C PRO A 251 7.16 -2.00 23.53
N GLY A 252 5.91 -1.66 23.80
CA GLY A 252 5.59 -0.37 24.38
C GLY A 252 4.38 -0.44 25.30
N TRP A 253 4.09 0.66 26.00
CA TRP A 253 2.97 0.70 26.93
C TRP A 253 1.62 0.40 26.26
N ASN A 254 1.46 0.80 25.01
CA ASN A 254 0.21 0.60 24.25
C ASN A 254 0.03 -0.83 23.71
N SER A 255 1.08 -1.66 23.76
CA SER A 255 1.02 -3.09 23.45
C SER A 255 1.10 -3.99 24.68
N HIS A 256 1.04 -3.41 25.89
CA HIS A 256 1.01 -4.17 27.13
C HIS A 256 -0.40 -4.73 27.40
N ALA A 257 -0.49 -5.92 27.98
CA ALA A 257 -1.76 -6.58 28.33
C ALA A 257 -2.59 -5.75 29.32
N ASP A 258 -1.92 -5.05 30.23
CA ASP A 258 -2.52 -4.04 31.14
C ASP A 258 -1.68 -2.77 31.06
N PRO A 259 -2.01 -1.84 30.14
CA PRO A 259 -1.22 -0.62 29.93
C PRO A 259 -1.11 0.30 31.15
N PHE A 260 -2.05 0.22 32.06
CA PHE A 260 -2.11 1.07 33.26
C PHE A 260 -1.56 0.41 34.52
N ALA A 261 -1.13 -0.84 34.47
CA ALA A 261 -0.49 -1.52 35.59
C ALA A 261 0.83 -0.83 36.01
N MET A 262 1.49 -0.12 35.09
CA MET A 262 2.75 0.60 35.32
C MET A 262 3.84 -0.27 35.96
N THR A 263 3.83 -1.56 35.68
CA THR A 263 4.81 -2.52 36.18
C THR A 263 6.10 -2.48 35.36
N PRO A 264 7.27 -2.80 35.95
CA PRO A 264 8.52 -2.88 35.17
C PRO A 264 8.57 -4.04 34.18
N GLY A 265 7.79 -5.10 34.38
CA GLY A 265 7.73 -6.26 33.50
C GLY A 265 6.79 -6.04 32.33
N TYR A 266 7.23 -6.39 31.13
CA TYR A 266 6.36 -6.36 29.93
C TYR A 266 5.59 -7.67 29.80
N ALA A 267 4.28 -7.55 29.63
CA ALA A 267 3.40 -8.62 29.22
C ALA A 267 2.68 -8.19 27.94
N ALA A 268 2.81 -8.95 26.86
CA ALA A 268 2.22 -8.58 25.58
C ALA A 268 0.69 -8.65 25.62
N ALA A 269 0.02 -7.70 24.98
CA ALA A 269 -1.41 -7.75 24.69
C ALA A 269 -1.77 -8.95 23.80
N ASP A 270 -3.04 -9.30 23.72
CA ASP A 270 -3.53 -10.36 22.85
C ASP A 270 -3.61 -9.89 21.38
N GLY A 271 -3.58 -10.84 20.47
CA GLY A 271 -3.82 -10.61 19.05
C GLY A 271 -2.78 -9.72 18.38
N ALA A 272 -3.18 -9.05 17.29
CA ALA A 272 -2.33 -8.11 16.55
C ALA A 272 -1.95 -6.86 17.34
N LEU A 273 -2.62 -6.60 18.49
CA LEU A 273 -2.33 -5.46 19.38
C LEU A 273 -0.90 -5.47 19.91
N ARG A 274 -0.25 -6.63 19.94
CA ARG A 274 1.20 -6.75 20.23
C ARG A 274 2.08 -5.95 19.28
N GLY A 275 1.57 -5.63 18.09
CA GLY A 275 2.25 -4.80 17.11
C GLY A 275 2.22 -3.30 17.42
N ARG A 276 1.44 -2.84 18.42
CA ARG A 276 1.44 -1.43 18.86
C ARG A 276 2.72 -1.11 19.65
N VAL A 277 3.04 0.17 19.75
CA VAL A 277 4.26 0.62 20.44
C VAL A 277 3.91 1.65 21.51
N GLY A 278 4.04 2.92 21.21
CA GLY A 278 3.77 4.04 22.10
C GLY A 278 2.39 4.65 21.88
N THR A 279 2.24 5.88 22.33
CA THR A 279 1.04 6.68 22.09
C THR A 279 0.79 6.82 20.59
N PRO A 280 -0.39 6.42 20.07
CA PRO A 280 -0.68 6.49 18.66
C PRO A 280 -0.86 7.95 18.20
N ASP A 281 -0.63 8.19 16.91
CA ASP A 281 -0.88 9.48 16.26
C ASP A 281 -2.39 9.66 16.02
N ILE A 282 -3.09 10.18 17.01
CA ILE A 282 -4.55 10.27 17.04
C ILE A 282 -5.10 11.13 15.90
N LEU A 283 -4.49 12.28 15.61
CA LEU A 283 -5.04 13.17 14.57
C LEU A 283 -5.02 12.52 13.20
N SER A 284 -3.92 11.90 12.82
CA SER A 284 -3.84 11.22 11.52
C SER A 284 -4.65 9.92 11.48
N MET A 285 -4.78 9.21 12.61
CA MET A 285 -5.67 8.05 12.73
C MET A 285 -7.13 8.41 12.51
N LEU A 286 -7.62 9.47 13.13
CA LEU A 286 -9.02 9.90 12.99
C LEU A 286 -9.30 10.48 11.60
N ALA A 287 -8.31 11.10 10.95
CA ALA A 287 -8.40 11.47 9.54
C ALA A 287 -8.53 10.22 8.65
N LEU A 288 -7.69 9.22 8.85
CA LEU A 288 -7.75 7.93 8.16
C LEU A 288 -9.10 7.23 8.42
N GLU A 289 -9.55 7.17 9.67
CA GLU A 289 -10.84 6.55 10.00
C GLU A 289 -11.98 7.15 9.19
N SER A 290 -12.04 8.48 9.17
CA SER A 290 -13.02 9.19 8.35
C SER A 290 -12.82 8.91 6.86
N ALA A 291 -11.58 8.95 6.36
CA ALA A 291 -11.32 8.70 4.95
C ALA A 291 -11.78 7.32 4.48
N LEU A 292 -11.74 6.31 5.33
CA LEU A 292 -12.21 4.97 4.99
C LEU A 292 -13.72 4.89 4.71
N ASP A 293 -14.53 5.91 5.03
CA ASP A 293 -15.97 5.93 4.71
C ASP A 293 -16.23 5.85 3.19
N VAL A 294 -15.27 6.26 2.34
CA VAL A 294 -15.40 6.12 0.89
C VAL A 294 -15.43 4.66 0.42
N TRP A 295 -15.00 3.73 1.28
CA TRP A 295 -14.97 2.30 1.01
C TRP A 295 -16.25 1.58 1.43
N ASP A 296 -17.17 2.22 2.13
CA ASP A 296 -18.41 1.60 2.58
C ASP A 296 -19.24 1.13 1.39
N GLY A 297 -19.53 -0.19 1.35
CA GLY A 297 -20.28 -0.82 0.27
C GLY A 297 -19.54 -0.88 -1.08
N VAL A 298 -18.21 -0.77 -1.10
CA VAL A 298 -17.39 -0.96 -2.30
C VAL A 298 -17.02 -2.42 -2.46
N ASP A 299 -17.30 -2.99 -3.64
CA ASP A 299 -16.81 -4.30 -4.02
C ASP A 299 -15.41 -4.20 -4.64
N LEU A 300 -14.42 -4.85 -4.03
CA LEU A 300 -13.04 -4.88 -4.55
C LEU A 300 -12.92 -5.58 -5.91
N ALA A 301 -13.85 -6.46 -6.27
CA ALA A 301 -13.89 -7.04 -7.62
C ALA A 301 -14.26 -5.98 -8.67
N GLU A 302 -15.20 -5.08 -8.36
CA GLU A 302 -15.54 -3.93 -9.22
C GLU A 302 -14.36 -2.94 -9.31
N VAL A 303 -13.70 -2.66 -8.18
CA VAL A 303 -12.48 -1.84 -8.16
C VAL A 303 -11.42 -2.44 -9.07
N ARG A 304 -11.18 -3.74 -8.97
CA ARG A 304 -10.20 -4.45 -9.82
C ARG A 304 -10.58 -4.41 -11.30
N ALA A 305 -11.82 -4.68 -11.63
CA ALA A 305 -12.31 -4.64 -13.00
C ALA A 305 -12.11 -3.25 -13.63
N LYS A 306 -12.50 -2.20 -12.91
CA LYS A 306 -12.31 -0.82 -13.36
C LYS A 306 -10.83 -0.44 -13.46
N SER A 307 -10.00 -0.84 -12.51
CA SER A 307 -8.54 -0.61 -12.52
C SER A 307 -7.90 -1.16 -13.80
N LEU A 308 -8.23 -2.39 -14.17
CA LEU A 308 -7.74 -3.02 -15.39
C LEU A 308 -8.26 -2.30 -16.64
N ALA A 309 -9.54 -1.97 -16.67
CA ALA A 309 -10.14 -1.25 -17.80
C ALA A 309 -9.53 0.15 -17.99
N LEU A 310 -9.27 0.90 -16.92
CA LEU A 310 -8.63 2.22 -16.98
C LEU A 310 -7.19 2.12 -17.52
N THR A 311 -6.40 1.16 -17.02
CA THR A 311 -5.01 0.97 -17.44
C THR A 311 -4.92 0.45 -18.88
N ASP A 312 -5.80 -0.45 -19.32
CA ASP A 312 -5.92 -0.86 -20.72
C ASP A 312 -6.27 0.30 -21.64
N PHE A 313 -7.28 1.07 -21.25
CA PHE A 313 -7.73 2.20 -22.04
C PHE A 313 -6.68 3.32 -22.12
N PHE A 314 -5.92 3.55 -21.04
CA PHE A 314 -4.79 4.48 -21.09
C PHE A 314 -3.73 4.02 -22.08
N LEU A 315 -3.31 2.77 -22.05
CA LEU A 315 -2.33 2.21 -22.98
C LEU A 315 -2.84 2.25 -24.43
N GLU A 316 -4.12 1.98 -24.65
CA GLU A 316 -4.76 2.11 -25.97
C GLU A 316 -4.73 3.57 -26.46
N CYS A 317 -5.04 4.54 -25.60
CA CYS A 317 -4.96 5.95 -25.94
C CYS A 317 -3.52 6.40 -26.19
N VAL A 318 -2.56 5.95 -25.41
CA VAL A 318 -1.13 6.22 -25.63
C VAL A 318 -0.70 5.69 -27.00
N ALA A 319 -1.03 4.45 -27.34
CA ALA A 319 -0.72 3.86 -28.64
C ALA A 319 -1.37 4.60 -29.81
N ALA A 320 -2.55 5.19 -29.61
CA ALA A 320 -3.27 5.93 -30.64
C ALA A 320 -2.78 7.38 -30.83
N TYR A 321 -2.25 8.02 -29.78
CA TYR A 321 -1.95 9.45 -29.80
C TYR A 321 -0.47 9.78 -29.79
N VAL A 322 0.35 8.99 -29.05
CA VAL A 322 1.78 9.25 -28.91
C VAL A 322 2.54 8.59 -30.09
N PRO A 323 3.43 9.31 -30.77
CA PRO A 323 4.22 8.73 -31.87
C PRO A 323 5.01 7.50 -31.40
N GLU A 324 5.07 6.48 -32.27
CA GLU A 324 5.80 5.25 -31.97
C GLU A 324 7.27 5.54 -31.62
N GLY A 325 7.79 4.85 -30.62
CA GLY A 325 9.17 5.00 -30.16
C GLY A 325 9.39 6.15 -29.14
N THR A 326 8.42 7.05 -28.94
CA THR A 326 8.56 8.18 -28.00
C THR A 326 8.51 7.71 -26.54
N VAL A 327 7.61 6.77 -26.24
CA VAL A 327 7.48 6.14 -24.93
C VAL A 327 7.39 4.62 -25.06
N ARG A 328 7.81 3.90 -24.02
CA ARG A 328 7.71 2.43 -23.96
C ARG A 328 7.11 2.01 -22.63
N SER A 329 6.05 1.21 -22.67
CA SER A 329 5.47 0.66 -21.43
C SER A 329 6.47 -0.27 -20.72
N LEU A 330 6.63 -0.04 -19.42
CA LEU A 330 7.33 -0.94 -18.49
C LEU A 330 6.35 -1.84 -17.75
N THR A 331 5.07 -1.47 -17.76
CA THR A 331 4.00 -2.20 -17.08
C THR A 331 3.60 -3.41 -17.91
N PRO A 332 3.44 -4.60 -17.30
CA PRO A 332 2.99 -5.79 -17.99
C PRO A 332 1.62 -5.60 -18.64
N THR A 333 1.43 -6.21 -19.80
CA THR A 333 0.14 -6.19 -20.51
C THR A 333 -0.85 -7.22 -19.96
N ALA A 334 -0.34 -8.34 -19.44
CA ALA A 334 -1.18 -9.38 -18.84
C ALA A 334 -1.87 -8.87 -17.55
N HIS A 335 -3.19 -9.02 -17.47
CA HIS A 335 -3.99 -8.57 -16.32
C HIS A 335 -3.56 -9.24 -15.00
N ALA A 336 -3.15 -10.51 -15.05
CA ALA A 336 -2.69 -11.25 -13.87
C ALA A 336 -1.34 -10.74 -13.32
N GLU A 337 -0.59 -9.98 -14.12
CA GLU A 337 0.73 -9.46 -13.76
C GLU A 337 0.76 -7.94 -13.55
N ARG A 338 -0.39 -7.28 -13.52
CA ARG A 338 -0.48 -5.82 -13.48
C ARG A 338 -1.27 -5.31 -12.28
N GLY A 339 -0.69 -4.34 -11.55
CA GLY A 339 -1.37 -3.58 -10.51
C GLY A 339 -2.31 -2.50 -11.07
N SER A 340 -2.47 -1.39 -10.35
CA SER A 340 -3.34 -0.25 -10.72
C SER A 340 -2.55 1.00 -11.14
N GLN A 341 -1.41 0.81 -11.77
CA GLN A 341 -0.58 1.91 -12.28
C GLN A 341 0.01 1.55 -13.65
N VAL A 342 0.37 2.57 -14.42
CA VAL A 342 1.12 2.44 -15.67
C VAL A 342 2.41 3.25 -15.58
N ALA A 343 3.50 2.61 -15.97
CA ALA A 343 4.84 3.19 -16.05
C ALA A 343 5.30 3.22 -17.50
N LEU A 344 5.72 4.38 -17.96
CA LEU A 344 6.22 4.60 -19.31
C LEU A 344 7.67 5.09 -19.26
N ALA A 345 8.59 4.36 -19.88
CA ALA A 345 9.95 4.85 -20.09
C ALA A 345 9.93 5.95 -21.18
N CYS A 346 10.60 7.06 -20.91
CA CYS A 346 10.71 8.21 -21.78
C CYS A 346 12.05 8.89 -21.54
N ALA A 347 12.83 9.16 -22.60
CA ALA A 347 14.16 9.76 -22.47
C ALA A 347 14.10 11.14 -21.77
N GLU A 348 13.08 11.94 -22.11
CA GLU A 348 12.88 13.28 -21.56
C GLU A 348 11.86 13.30 -20.39
N ALA A 349 11.70 12.18 -19.66
CA ALA A 349 10.70 12.04 -18.61
C ALA A 349 10.63 13.21 -17.60
N PRO A 350 11.76 13.79 -17.12
CA PRO A 350 11.71 14.92 -16.20
C PRO A 350 11.07 16.18 -16.82
N ALA A 351 11.35 16.47 -18.08
CA ALA A 351 10.77 17.61 -18.78
C ALA A 351 9.30 17.36 -19.13
N VAL A 352 8.99 16.15 -19.63
CA VAL A 352 7.63 15.74 -19.97
C VAL A 352 6.72 15.78 -18.73
N MET A 353 7.15 15.23 -17.58
CA MET A 353 6.33 15.25 -16.36
C MET A 353 6.08 16.67 -15.86
N ARG A 354 7.07 17.54 -15.91
CA ARG A 354 6.90 18.94 -15.52
C ARG A 354 5.82 19.65 -16.39
N GLU A 355 5.86 19.45 -17.69
CA GLU A 355 4.87 20.03 -18.62
C GLU A 355 3.48 19.40 -18.47
N LEU A 356 3.39 18.09 -18.18
CA LEU A 356 2.11 17.44 -17.87
C LEU A 356 1.44 18.09 -16.64
N VAL A 357 2.20 18.26 -15.56
CA VAL A 357 1.70 18.90 -14.34
C VAL A 357 1.27 20.34 -14.61
N ALA A 358 2.05 21.11 -15.38
CA ALA A 358 1.70 22.48 -15.77
C ALA A 358 0.38 22.56 -16.59
N ARG A 359 0.01 21.45 -17.31
CA ARG A 359 -1.24 21.34 -18.10
C ARG A 359 -2.35 20.61 -17.33
N GLY A 360 -2.19 20.41 -16.02
CA GLY A 360 -3.20 19.82 -15.15
C GLY A 360 -3.33 18.29 -15.29
N VAL A 361 -2.26 17.60 -15.70
CA VAL A 361 -2.16 16.14 -15.62
C VAL A 361 -1.08 15.79 -14.59
N VAL A 362 -1.51 15.32 -13.43
CA VAL A 362 -0.62 15.03 -12.30
C VAL A 362 -0.34 13.52 -12.27
N GLY A 363 0.89 13.17 -12.54
CA GLY A 363 1.52 11.87 -12.30
C GLY A 363 2.82 12.07 -11.54
N ASP A 364 3.64 11.04 -11.39
CA ASP A 364 4.95 11.18 -10.80
C ASP A 364 6.10 10.71 -11.69
N LEU A 365 7.32 11.10 -11.30
CA LEU A 365 8.55 10.76 -11.99
C LEU A 365 9.37 9.79 -11.15
N ARG A 366 9.66 8.61 -11.70
CA ARG A 366 10.70 7.72 -11.16
C ARG A 366 11.97 7.93 -11.96
N ARG A 367 12.92 8.63 -11.36
CA ARG A 367 14.18 8.96 -12.03
C ARG A 367 14.95 7.68 -12.42
N PRO A 368 15.70 7.74 -13.54
CA PRO A 368 15.90 8.92 -14.37
C PRO A 368 14.82 9.15 -15.42
N ASP A 369 14.09 8.12 -15.86
CA ASP A 369 13.45 8.05 -17.16
C ASP A 369 12.01 7.48 -17.14
N VAL A 370 11.35 7.37 -15.98
CA VAL A 370 10.04 6.74 -15.89
C VAL A 370 8.96 7.73 -15.50
N LEU A 371 7.99 7.93 -16.40
CA LEU A 371 6.70 8.56 -16.13
C LEU A 371 5.79 7.51 -15.50
N ARG A 372 5.20 7.80 -14.34
CA ARG A 372 4.32 6.87 -13.65
C ARG A 372 2.95 7.51 -13.40
N PHE A 373 1.89 6.74 -13.70
CA PHE A 373 0.49 7.15 -13.56
C PHE A 373 -0.26 6.11 -12.74
N GLY A 374 -0.86 6.53 -11.61
CA GLY A 374 -1.66 5.70 -10.72
C GLY A 374 -3.14 5.90 -10.99
N PHE A 375 -3.84 4.80 -11.22
CA PHE A 375 -5.27 4.81 -11.50
C PHE A 375 -6.04 4.38 -10.27
N THR A 376 -6.73 5.35 -9.63
CA THR A 376 -7.58 5.08 -8.46
C THR A 376 -9.03 4.96 -8.93
N PRO A 377 -9.61 3.74 -8.96
CA PRO A 377 -10.92 3.50 -9.54
C PRO A 377 -12.07 4.28 -8.89
N LEU A 378 -11.93 4.69 -7.63
CA LEU A 378 -12.96 5.42 -6.92
C LEU A 378 -13.17 6.85 -7.46
N TYR A 379 -12.15 7.47 -8.11
CA TYR A 379 -12.29 8.85 -8.58
C TYR A 379 -11.74 9.13 -9.96
N VAL A 380 -10.95 8.25 -10.57
CA VAL A 380 -10.48 8.41 -11.95
C VAL A 380 -11.52 7.86 -12.92
N GLY A 381 -11.89 8.67 -13.91
CA GLY A 381 -12.79 8.28 -15.01
C GLY A 381 -12.03 7.99 -16.30
N PHE A 382 -12.76 7.45 -17.28
CA PHE A 382 -12.22 7.19 -18.61
C PHE A 382 -11.98 8.46 -19.42
N ALA A 383 -12.81 9.51 -19.19
CA ALA A 383 -12.58 10.84 -19.77
C ALA A 383 -11.27 11.47 -19.24
N ASP A 384 -10.96 11.29 -17.94
CA ASP A 384 -9.67 11.71 -17.36
C ASP A 384 -8.52 10.99 -18.03
N THR A 385 -8.67 9.67 -18.20
CA THR A 385 -7.68 8.79 -18.81
C THR A 385 -7.37 9.17 -20.26
N GLU A 386 -8.40 9.43 -21.08
CA GLU A 386 -8.27 9.92 -22.47
C GLU A 386 -7.54 11.26 -22.50
N ARG A 387 -7.98 12.20 -21.65
CA ARG A 387 -7.38 13.53 -21.57
C ARG A 387 -5.89 13.46 -21.20
N ALA A 388 -5.54 12.62 -20.22
CA ALA A 388 -4.15 12.44 -19.82
C ALA A 388 -3.27 11.94 -20.98
N ALA A 389 -3.72 10.92 -21.70
CA ALA A 389 -2.98 10.38 -22.84
C ALA A 389 -2.85 11.40 -24.00
N ARG A 390 -3.89 12.18 -24.26
CA ARG A 390 -3.86 13.22 -25.29
C ARG A 390 -2.90 14.34 -24.93
N VAL A 391 -2.93 14.85 -23.69
CA VAL A 391 -1.99 15.87 -23.20
C VAL A 391 -0.56 15.30 -23.21
N LEU A 392 -0.35 14.03 -22.86
CA LEU A 392 0.95 13.38 -22.95
C LEU A 392 1.48 13.42 -24.40
N ALA A 393 0.64 13.14 -25.40
CA ALA A 393 1.04 13.19 -26.80
C ALA A 393 1.45 14.61 -27.24
N GLU A 394 0.66 15.63 -26.84
CA GLU A 394 0.96 17.03 -27.12
C GLU A 394 2.31 17.44 -26.51
N VAL A 395 2.54 17.11 -25.24
CA VAL A 395 3.80 17.40 -24.54
C VAL A 395 4.99 16.66 -25.15
N CYS A 396 4.83 15.37 -25.49
CA CYS A 396 5.88 14.62 -26.14
C CYS A 396 6.26 15.20 -27.50
N ALA A 397 5.29 15.67 -28.28
CA ALA A 397 5.55 16.31 -29.55
C ALA A 397 6.36 17.62 -29.42
N GLU A 398 6.14 18.36 -28.33
CA GLU A 398 6.86 19.62 -28.09
C GLU A 398 8.27 19.39 -27.49
N VAL A 399 8.37 18.50 -26.51
CA VAL A 399 9.60 18.29 -25.73
C VAL A 399 10.57 17.33 -26.45
N CYS A 400 10.06 16.23 -27.05
CA CYS A 400 10.92 15.20 -27.64
C CYS A 400 11.29 15.49 -29.11
N SER A 401 10.61 16.43 -29.80
CA SER A 401 10.94 16.81 -31.16
C SER A 401 12.08 17.85 -31.27
N GLY A 402 12.52 18.41 -30.15
CA GLY A 402 13.57 19.40 -30.07
C GLY A 402 14.94 18.87 -29.61
N ALA A 403 15.05 17.59 -29.39
CA ALA A 403 16.28 16.86 -29.07
C ALA A 403 16.69 15.99 -30.23
#